data_0c69c5d89375f287f909aa816cb6d6c2
#
_entry.id   0c69c5d89375f287f909aa816cb6d6c2
#
_cell.length_a   1.000
_cell.length_b   1.000
_cell.length_c   1.000
_cell.angle_alpha   90.00
_cell.angle_beta   90.00
_cell.angle_gamma   90.00
#
_symmetry.space_group_name_H-M   'P 1'
#
loop_
_entity.id
_entity.type
_entity.pdbx_description
1 polymer ?
#
loop_
_entity_poly.entity_id
_entity_poly.type
_entity_poly.pdbx_seq_one_letter_code
_entity_poly.pdbx_strand_id
1 'polypeptide(L)'
;SELDQYDNFHWLGNLQYPDKVREYLSEIDVYTLITGMDLASLTLKEAQLMKKPVVATNVGGNQEMMIDGKTGFLVQQGNHEQLIDKLSLLLEDKELAKKMGNEGRKFIEDTFNWELVTKNFIKIAESYLK
;
A
#
# COMPACT_ATOMS: atom_id res chain seq x y z
N SER A 1 3.18 18.47 17.76
CA SER A 1 4.33 17.65 17.30
C SER A 1 5.34 18.53 16.57
N GLU A 2 6.53 18.03 16.33
CA GLU A 2 7.52 18.75 15.51
C GLU A 2 7.02 19.04 14.09
N LEU A 3 6.04 18.26 13.61
CA LEU A 3 5.46 18.41 12.27
C LEU A 3 4.45 19.55 12.19
N ASP A 4 3.84 19.97 13.30
CA ASP A 4 2.81 21.03 13.31
C ASP A 4 3.37 22.42 12.90
N GLN A 5 4.70 22.57 12.85
CA GLN A 5 5.36 23.78 12.37
C GLN A 5 5.35 23.93 10.84
N TYR A 6 4.97 22.89 10.09
CA TYR A 6 4.95 22.91 8.63
C TYR A 6 3.54 23.14 8.10
N ASP A 7 3.35 24.18 7.30
CA ASP A 7 2.06 24.54 6.71
C ASP A 7 1.47 23.48 5.77
N ASN A 8 2.31 22.62 5.25
CA ASN A 8 1.93 21.51 4.37
C ASN A 8 1.73 20.18 5.07
N PHE A 9 1.77 20.15 6.41
CA PHE A 9 1.45 18.99 7.21
C PHE A 9 0.06 19.12 7.81
N HIS A 10 -0.78 18.11 7.64
CA HIS A 10 -2.15 18.09 8.15
C HIS A 10 -2.43 16.80 8.89
N TRP A 11 -2.65 16.89 10.20
CA TRP A 11 -3.08 15.77 11.01
C TRP A 11 -4.60 15.60 10.93
N LEU A 12 -5.06 14.52 10.28
CA LEU A 12 -6.50 14.28 10.09
C LEU A 12 -7.14 13.50 11.24
N GLY A 13 -6.34 12.96 12.15
CA GLY A 13 -6.84 12.11 13.23
C GLY A 13 -7.41 10.79 12.73
N ASN A 14 -8.35 10.24 13.47
CA ASN A 14 -9.02 8.99 13.11
C ASN A 14 -10.13 9.25 12.09
N LEU A 15 -10.02 8.63 10.93
CA LEU A 15 -11.05 8.68 9.89
C LEU A 15 -12.09 7.59 10.14
N GLN A 16 -13.36 7.93 9.98
CA GLN A 16 -14.46 6.98 10.10
C GLN A 16 -14.40 5.95 8.96
N TYR A 17 -14.23 4.70 9.34
CA TYR A 17 -14.19 3.58 8.40
C TYR A 17 -15.62 3.10 8.06
N PRO A 18 -15.93 2.69 6.82
CA PRO A 18 -15.01 2.67 5.67
C PRO A 18 -15.06 3.94 4.79
N ASP A 19 -16.11 4.75 4.92
CA ASP A 19 -16.44 5.79 3.93
C ASP A 19 -15.43 6.93 3.89
N LYS A 20 -15.01 7.45 5.05
CA LYS A 20 -14.02 8.52 5.13
C LYS A 20 -12.62 8.07 4.71
N VAL A 21 -12.28 6.81 4.94
CA VAL A 21 -11.02 6.24 4.46
C VAL A 21 -11.01 6.16 2.93
N ARG A 22 -12.10 5.72 2.32
CA ARG A 22 -12.23 5.67 0.85
C ARG A 22 -12.18 7.06 0.23
N GLU A 23 -12.92 8.01 0.80
CA GLU A 23 -12.91 9.41 0.37
C GLU A 23 -11.49 9.96 0.39
N TYR A 24 -10.78 9.82 1.49
CA TYR A 24 -9.38 10.22 1.62
C TYR A 24 -8.47 9.55 0.58
N LEU A 25 -8.55 8.23 0.46
CA LEU A 25 -7.75 7.49 -0.51
C LEU A 25 -8.06 7.86 -1.97
N SER A 26 -9.27 8.32 -2.27
CA SER A 26 -9.62 8.77 -3.62
C SER A 26 -8.91 10.08 -4.01
N GLU A 27 -8.58 10.92 -3.05
CA GLU A 27 -8.04 12.26 -3.27
C GLU A 27 -6.51 12.35 -3.23
N ILE A 28 -5.82 11.36 -2.65
CA ILE A 28 -4.35 11.37 -2.57
C ILE A 28 -3.70 10.96 -3.88
N ASP A 29 -2.48 11.40 -4.09
CA ASP A 29 -1.65 11.04 -5.26
C ASP A 29 -0.80 9.80 -5.00
N VAL A 30 -0.25 9.66 -3.81
CA VAL A 30 0.61 8.55 -3.37
C VAL A 30 0.27 8.18 -1.94
N TYR A 31 0.15 6.88 -1.68
CA TYR A 31 0.01 6.37 -0.32
C TYR A 31 1.37 5.93 0.22
N THR A 32 1.69 6.34 1.44
CA THR A 32 2.94 5.93 2.11
C THR A 32 2.66 5.19 3.41
N LEU A 33 3.37 4.09 3.61
CA LEU A 33 3.35 3.32 4.85
C LEU A 33 4.77 3.18 5.39
N ILE A 34 5.18 4.12 6.22
CA ILE A 34 6.50 4.15 6.80
C ILE A 34 6.41 3.63 8.24
N THR A 35 6.66 2.35 8.38
CA THR A 35 6.54 1.63 9.65
C THR A 35 7.80 0.84 9.96
N GLY A 36 8.05 0.59 11.24
CA GLY A 36 9.16 -0.27 11.71
C GLY A 36 8.83 -1.76 11.65
N MET A 37 7.56 -2.11 11.68
CA MET A 37 7.07 -3.48 11.56
C MET A 37 5.60 -3.45 11.17
N ASP A 38 5.22 -4.34 10.25
CA ASP A 38 3.83 -4.59 9.89
C ASP A 38 3.68 -6.05 9.46
N LEU A 39 2.62 -6.71 9.89
CA LEU A 39 2.39 -8.12 9.54
C LEU A 39 1.63 -8.23 8.22
N ALA A 40 0.59 -7.43 8.04
CA ALA A 40 -0.19 -7.39 6.80
C ALA A 40 -1.06 -6.13 6.81
N SER A 41 -0.59 -5.05 6.22
CA SER A 41 -1.31 -3.78 6.24
C SER A 41 -2.58 -3.83 5.40
N LEU A 42 -3.73 -3.69 6.06
CA LEU A 42 -5.02 -3.55 5.38
C LEU A 42 -5.07 -2.26 4.57
N THR A 43 -4.55 -1.17 5.11
CA THR A 43 -4.55 0.13 4.42
C THR A 43 -3.68 0.14 3.17
N LEU A 44 -2.60 -0.64 3.15
CA LEU A 44 -1.77 -0.82 1.96
C LEU A 44 -2.55 -1.52 0.83
N LYS A 45 -3.39 -2.52 1.18
CA LYS A 45 -4.30 -3.16 0.22
C LYS A 45 -5.37 -2.19 -0.27
N GLU A 46 -5.99 -1.46 0.64
CA GLU A 46 -7.05 -0.50 0.31
C GLU A 46 -6.55 0.60 -0.63
N ALA A 47 -5.35 1.14 -0.39
CA ALA A 47 -4.74 2.13 -1.27
C ALA A 47 -4.53 1.58 -2.69
N GLN A 48 -4.05 0.36 -2.80
CA GLN A 48 -3.85 -0.30 -4.10
C GLN A 48 -5.18 -0.61 -4.79
N LEU A 49 -6.22 -1.03 -4.07
CA LEU A 49 -7.58 -1.18 -4.63
C LEU A 49 -8.14 0.14 -5.16
N MET A 50 -7.77 1.25 -4.55
CA MET A 50 -8.13 2.61 -5.01
C MET A 50 -7.21 3.13 -6.14
N LYS A 51 -6.39 2.26 -6.72
CA LYS A 51 -5.45 2.56 -7.81
C LYS A 51 -4.42 3.64 -7.44
N LYS A 52 -3.99 3.65 -6.19
CA LYS A 52 -2.94 4.56 -5.74
C LYS A 52 -1.59 3.86 -5.74
N PRO A 53 -0.55 4.50 -6.30
CA PRO A 53 0.80 4.00 -6.14
C PRO A 53 1.20 4.07 -4.67
N VAL A 54 1.97 3.10 -4.21
CA VAL A 54 2.33 2.97 -2.80
C VAL A 54 3.84 3.02 -2.61
N VAL A 55 4.27 3.64 -1.52
CA VAL A 55 5.65 3.57 -1.03
C VAL A 55 5.62 3.05 0.39
N ALA A 56 6.28 1.95 0.64
CA ALA A 56 6.28 1.33 1.97
C ALA A 56 7.70 0.92 2.40
N THR A 57 7.93 0.87 3.70
CA THR A 57 9.17 0.30 4.23
C THR A 57 9.22 -1.20 3.97
N ASN A 58 10.40 -1.69 3.62
CA ASN A 58 10.65 -3.12 3.37
C ASN A 58 10.82 -3.86 4.70
N VAL A 59 9.72 -3.98 5.45
CA VAL A 59 9.67 -4.67 6.74
C VAL A 59 8.45 -5.56 6.83
N GLY A 60 8.55 -6.62 7.63
CA GLY A 60 7.43 -7.52 7.90
C GLY A 60 6.78 -8.07 6.62
N GLY A 61 5.45 -8.00 6.57
CA GLY A 61 4.64 -8.50 5.46
C GLY A 61 4.47 -7.53 4.29
N ASN A 62 5.06 -6.33 4.32
CA ASN A 62 4.86 -5.34 3.25
C ASN A 62 5.31 -5.84 1.88
N GLN A 63 6.41 -6.60 1.83
CA GLN A 63 6.91 -7.18 0.58
C GLN A 63 5.98 -8.22 -0.04
N GLU A 64 5.04 -8.78 0.72
CA GLU A 64 4.03 -9.70 0.23
C GLU A 64 2.76 -9.00 -0.26
N MET A 65 2.59 -7.75 0.16
CA MET A 65 1.42 -6.93 -0.13
C MET A 65 1.57 -6.06 -1.37
N MET A 66 2.74 -6.04 -1.97
CA MET A 66 3.04 -5.22 -3.16
C MET A 66 4.20 -5.80 -3.94
N ILE A 67 4.41 -5.32 -5.16
CA ILE A 67 5.54 -5.70 -6.00
C ILE A 67 6.43 -4.48 -6.20
N ASP A 68 7.64 -4.52 -5.63
CA ASP A 68 8.62 -3.45 -5.76
C ASP A 68 8.93 -3.13 -7.22
N GLY A 69 8.87 -1.85 -7.57
CA GLY A 69 9.10 -1.36 -8.92
C GLY A 69 7.93 -1.55 -9.89
N LYS A 70 6.85 -2.23 -9.49
CA LYS A 70 5.68 -2.50 -10.34
C LYS A 70 4.39 -1.87 -9.79
N THR A 71 4.08 -2.09 -8.54
CA THR A 71 2.87 -1.54 -7.89
C THR A 71 3.16 -0.34 -7.01
N GLY A 72 4.42 -0.03 -6.82
CA GLY A 72 4.96 1.02 -5.97
C GLY A 72 6.41 0.73 -5.67
N PHE A 73 6.91 1.27 -4.57
CA PHE A 73 8.30 1.09 -4.17
C PHE A 73 8.42 0.66 -2.71
N LEU A 74 9.29 -0.31 -2.47
CA LEU A 74 9.77 -0.65 -1.13
C LEU A 74 11.05 0.13 -0.85
N VAL A 75 11.12 0.77 0.31
CA VAL A 75 12.29 1.54 0.75
C VAL A 75 12.86 0.94 2.02
N GLN A 76 14.16 1.05 2.20
CA GLN A 76 14.83 0.53 3.39
C GLN A 76 14.45 1.36 4.62
N GLN A 77 14.22 0.71 5.72
CA GLN A 77 13.93 1.37 7.00
C GLN A 77 15.05 2.35 7.36
N GLY A 78 14.69 3.59 7.68
CA GLY A 78 15.63 4.64 8.02
C GLY A 78 16.34 5.31 6.84
N ASN A 79 16.10 4.85 5.61
CA ASN A 79 16.70 5.47 4.43
C ASN A 79 15.82 6.61 3.89
N HIS A 80 16.01 7.80 4.44
CA HIS A 80 15.23 8.98 4.08
C HIS A 80 15.48 9.45 2.64
N GLU A 81 16.69 9.32 2.13
CA GLU A 81 17.03 9.68 0.74
C GLU A 81 16.27 8.82 -0.25
N GLN A 82 16.23 7.52 -0.02
CA GLN A 82 15.47 6.59 -0.86
C GLN A 82 13.97 6.93 -0.84
N LEU A 83 13.42 7.25 0.32
CA LEU A 83 12.02 7.66 0.45
C LEU A 83 11.73 8.93 -0.35
N ILE A 84 12.57 9.95 -0.21
CA ILE A 84 12.44 11.21 -0.94
C ILE A 84 12.51 10.98 -2.44
N ASP A 85 13.47 10.20 -2.92
CA ASP A 85 13.66 9.90 -4.34
C ASP A 85 12.42 9.20 -4.94
N LYS A 86 11.87 8.22 -4.24
CA LYS A 86 10.70 7.47 -4.73
C LYS A 86 9.41 8.29 -4.69
N LEU A 87 9.21 9.09 -3.65
CA LEU A 87 8.08 10.02 -3.58
C LEU A 87 8.17 11.09 -4.66
N SER A 88 9.33 11.71 -4.84
CA SER A 88 9.55 12.71 -5.88
C SER A 88 9.27 12.15 -7.27
N LEU A 89 9.77 10.95 -7.55
CA LEU A 89 9.53 10.27 -8.82
C LEU A 89 8.04 10.09 -9.12
N LEU A 90 7.26 9.61 -8.16
CA LEU A 90 5.83 9.38 -8.33
C LEU A 90 5.02 10.68 -8.42
N LEU A 91 5.44 11.74 -7.73
CA LEU A 91 4.78 13.04 -7.80
C LEU A 91 5.09 13.78 -9.10
N GLU A 92 6.26 13.60 -9.68
CA GLU A 92 6.70 14.23 -10.93
C GLU A 92 6.24 13.46 -12.18
N ASP A 93 6.27 12.13 -12.14
CA ASP A 93 5.89 11.27 -13.26
C ASP A 93 4.47 10.70 -13.04
N LYS A 94 3.47 11.44 -13.50
CA LYS A 94 2.05 11.07 -13.34
C LYS A 94 1.66 9.82 -14.14
N GLU A 95 2.31 9.57 -15.26
CA GLU A 95 2.06 8.36 -16.06
C GLU A 95 2.57 7.11 -15.35
N LEU A 96 3.76 7.18 -14.75
CA LEU A 96 4.29 6.11 -13.92
C LEU A 96 3.40 5.86 -12.71
N ALA A 97 2.98 6.92 -12.00
CA ALA A 97 2.09 6.82 -10.85
C ALA A 97 0.76 6.14 -11.20
N LYS A 98 0.15 6.51 -12.31
CA LYS A 98 -1.08 5.91 -12.82
C LYS A 98 -0.88 4.44 -13.19
N LYS A 99 0.20 4.13 -13.88
CA LYS A 99 0.53 2.74 -14.25
C LYS A 99 0.70 1.87 -13.01
N MET A 100 1.48 2.33 -12.03
CA MET A 100 1.69 1.60 -10.77
C MET A 100 0.39 1.44 -9.97
N GLY A 101 -0.46 2.46 -9.94
CA GLY A 101 -1.77 2.37 -9.31
C GLY A 101 -2.66 1.30 -9.93
N ASN A 102 -2.73 1.24 -11.25
CA ASN A 102 -3.49 0.22 -11.98
C ASN A 102 -2.92 -1.20 -11.75
N GLU A 103 -1.61 -1.35 -11.79
CA GLU A 103 -0.95 -2.62 -11.51
C GLU A 103 -1.16 -3.06 -10.06
N GLY A 104 -1.18 -2.11 -9.11
CA GLY A 104 -1.47 -2.40 -7.70
C GLY A 104 -2.85 -2.97 -7.49
N ARG A 105 -3.86 -2.37 -8.08
CA ARG A 105 -5.23 -2.89 -8.03
C ARG A 105 -5.33 -4.30 -8.61
N LYS A 106 -4.76 -4.51 -9.78
CA LYS A 106 -4.74 -5.83 -10.42
C LYS A 106 -4.04 -6.87 -9.53
N PHE A 107 -2.91 -6.53 -8.97
CA PHE A 107 -2.16 -7.41 -8.06
C PHE A 107 -3.00 -7.83 -6.85
N ILE A 108 -3.68 -6.88 -6.20
CA ILE A 108 -4.52 -7.20 -5.03
C ILE A 108 -5.73 -8.06 -5.41
N GLU A 109 -6.41 -7.74 -6.52
CA GLU A 109 -7.55 -8.52 -7.00
C GLU A 109 -7.15 -9.95 -7.37
N ASP A 110 -6.00 -10.13 -8.01
CA ASP A 110 -5.50 -11.45 -8.43
C ASP A 110 -4.94 -12.28 -7.26
N THR A 111 -4.34 -11.63 -6.27
CA THR A 111 -3.63 -12.30 -5.17
C THR A 111 -4.52 -12.55 -3.95
N PHE A 112 -5.37 -11.60 -3.61
CA PHE A 112 -6.21 -11.61 -2.41
C PHE A 112 -7.69 -11.75 -2.74
N ASN A 113 -8.02 -12.37 -3.87
CA ASN A 113 -9.37 -12.75 -4.22
C ASN A 113 -9.90 -13.77 -3.20
N TRP A 114 -11.01 -13.44 -2.56
CA TRP A 114 -11.58 -14.26 -1.49
C TRP A 114 -11.96 -15.68 -1.94
N GLU A 115 -12.47 -15.80 -3.15
CA GLU A 115 -12.80 -17.10 -3.75
C GLU A 115 -11.55 -17.96 -3.95
N LEU A 116 -10.47 -17.38 -4.50
CA LEU A 116 -9.21 -18.08 -4.70
C LEU A 116 -8.56 -18.50 -3.36
N VAL A 117 -8.55 -17.61 -2.37
CA VAL A 117 -8.01 -17.89 -1.03
C VAL A 117 -8.79 -19.03 -0.38
N THR A 118 -10.11 -19.01 -0.44
CA THR A 118 -10.97 -20.07 0.10
C THR A 118 -10.73 -21.41 -0.59
N LYS A 119 -10.66 -21.41 -1.92
CA LYS A 119 -10.36 -22.60 -2.71
C LYS A 119 -9.01 -23.23 -2.38
N ASN A 120 -7.98 -22.41 -2.23
CA ASN A 120 -6.66 -22.87 -1.85
C ASN A 120 -6.63 -23.42 -0.42
N PHE A 121 -7.32 -22.77 0.51
CA PHE A 121 -7.46 -23.24 1.88
C PHE A 121 -8.13 -24.62 1.94
N ILE A 122 -9.24 -24.80 1.24
CA ILE A 122 -9.96 -26.08 1.17
C ILE A 122 -9.04 -27.19 0.63
N LYS A 123 -8.33 -26.92 -0.45
CA LYS A 123 -7.39 -27.89 -1.04
C LYS A 123 -6.30 -28.32 -0.05
N ILE A 124 -5.72 -27.38 0.70
CA ILE A 124 -4.74 -27.68 1.73
C ILE A 124 -5.37 -28.48 2.87
N ALA A 125 -6.52 -28.05 3.38
CA ALA A 125 -7.23 -28.75 4.45
C ALA A 125 -7.56 -30.20 4.07
N GLU A 126 -8.05 -30.46 2.87
CA GLU A 126 -8.34 -31.81 2.37
C GLU A 126 -7.11 -32.70 2.34
N SER A 127 -5.92 -32.16 2.07
CA SER A 127 -4.67 -32.92 2.07
C SER A 127 -4.29 -33.43 3.47
N TYR A 128 -4.77 -32.78 4.53
CA TYR A 128 -4.52 -33.18 5.93
C TYR A 128 -5.63 -34.06 6.51
N LEU A 129 -6.77 -34.12 5.88
CA LEU A 129 -7.95 -34.91 6.35
C LEU A 129 -7.96 -36.36 5.82
N LYS A 130 -7.02 -36.75 5.02
CA LYS A 130 -6.88 -38.10 4.46
C LYS A 130 -6.22 -39.06 5.43
#